data_f5c8de7841b4349441debf1d75d3acd8
#
_entry.id   f5c8de7841b4349441debf1d75d3acd8
#
_cell.length_a   1.000
_cell.length_b   1.000
_cell.length_c   1.000
_cell.angle_alpha   90.00
_cell.angle_beta   90.00
_cell.angle_gamma   90.00
#
_symmetry.space_group_name_H-M   'P 1'
#
loop_
_entity.id
_entity.type
_entity.pdbx_description
1 polymer ?
#
loop_
_entity_poly.entity_id
_entity_poly.type
_entity_poly.pdbx_seq_one_letter_code
_entity_poly.pdbx_strand_id
1 'polypeptide(L)'
;MGTIEKRGRNSWRVGVQVLTDTGWQWIRETIKMPPGMTEARQRKEAEKALAQLTADANAGRIKPSQSPHTVRSFAAMWMEQHVRPNCKPTTCKDYQFFLDSRILPLIGDIQLKKLTPLILTKWINDVRASGRKLTRLPDEQLKTPRRPSDMAKMASPEKQAKPLSARTVQHYYDTLDAMLDKAVQWDILSHNPMDKVDRPKAKKAKAHYLTEERAVELLRCLRHEENMCYRAALLLALLCGLRLGEVGELRLSDVDWKNNTIDISRALIYTPQTGSYAGGTKTEAGERLISLPPGMMAVLYETREYQKEVQTWAGDLWQGEGWIVHGWNGARLHHDTPSKWFRRFADANGFEGVRFHDLRHTHATILLANSIDVVAVATRLGHSDASTTLKVYAHALRRRDEDAARAAQGLLDRAANDLAEDKTE
;
A
#
# COMPACT_ATOMS: atom_id res chain seq x y z
N MET A 1 -46.02 -5.73 18.98
CA MET A 1 -47.24 -4.87 18.99
C MET A 1 -47.24 -4.00 17.76
N GLY A 2 -48.39 -3.87 17.08
CA GLY A 2 -48.53 -2.98 15.91
C GLY A 2 -49.28 -1.70 16.30
N THR A 3 -49.00 -0.60 15.60
CA THR A 3 -49.69 0.70 15.82
C THR A 3 -50.18 1.26 14.49
N ILE A 4 -51.35 1.93 14.54
CA ILE A 4 -51.94 2.66 13.44
C ILE A 4 -52.19 4.09 13.91
N GLU A 5 -51.67 5.07 13.17
CA GLU A 5 -51.78 6.49 13.53
C GLU A 5 -52.17 7.31 12.29
N LYS A 6 -53.19 8.14 12.43
CA LYS A 6 -53.62 9.09 11.38
C LYS A 6 -52.70 10.30 11.39
N ARG A 7 -52.04 10.61 10.24
CA ARG A 7 -51.04 11.70 10.11
C ARG A 7 -51.57 12.92 9.33
N GLY A 8 -52.65 12.75 8.61
CA GLY A 8 -53.26 13.81 7.83
C GLY A 8 -54.58 13.37 7.20
N ARG A 9 -55.24 14.26 6.42
CA ARG A 9 -56.55 14.00 5.84
C ARG A 9 -56.63 12.69 5.03
N ASN A 10 -55.53 12.35 4.31
CA ASN A 10 -55.43 11.14 3.50
C ASN A 10 -54.12 10.38 3.75
N SER A 11 -53.57 10.42 4.96
CA SER A 11 -52.30 9.80 5.28
C SER A 11 -52.32 9.10 6.63
N TRP A 12 -51.92 7.82 6.65
CA TRP A 12 -51.88 6.96 7.79
C TRP A 12 -50.48 6.41 7.98
N ARG A 13 -50.03 6.29 9.23
CA ARG A 13 -48.77 5.63 9.57
C ARG A 13 -49.08 4.32 10.29
N VAL A 14 -48.56 3.23 9.76
CA VAL A 14 -48.57 1.91 10.41
C VAL A 14 -47.19 1.58 10.95
N GLY A 15 -47.11 0.86 12.03
CA GLY A 15 -45.81 0.48 12.63
C GLY A 15 -45.89 -0.84 13.34
N VAL A 16 -44.80 -1.61 13.33
CA VAL A 16 -44.63 -2.87 14.04
C VAL A 16 -43.30 -2.84 14.80
N GLN A 17 -43.28 -3.37 16.02
CA GLN A 17 -42.06 -3.59 16.79
C GLN A 17 -41.45 -4.95 16.43
N VAL A 18 -40.16 -4.97 16.14
CA VAL A 18 -39.38 -6.18 15.84
C VAL A 18 -38.23 -6.26 16.84
N LEU A 19 -38.00 -7.44 17.39
CA LEU A 19 -36.83 -7.70 18.23
C LEU A 19 -35.61 -7.88 17.32
N THR A 20 -34.55 -7.09 17.56
CA THR A 20 -33.27 -7.16 16.89
C THR A 20 -32.17 -7.49 17.91
N ASP A 21 -30.97 -7.77 17.44
CA ASP A 21 -29.80 -7.99 18.30
C ASP A 21 -29.46 -6.81 19.22
N THR A 22 -29.96 -5.61 18.88
CA THR A 22 -29.81 -4.37 19.67
C THR A 22 -31.04 -3.99 20.49
N GLY A 23 -32.07 -4.87 20.57
CA GLY A 23 -33.30 -4.66 21.28
C GLY A 23 -34.53 -4.39 20.40
N TRP A 24 -35.63 -3.95 21.01
CA TRP A 24 -36.88 -3.70 20.30
C TRP A 24 -36.78 -2.45 19.40
N GLN A 25 -37.03 -2.59 18.10
CA GLN A 25 -37.03 -1.49 17.12
C GLN A 25 -38.37 -1.38 16.41
N TRP A 26 -38.73 -0.14 16.01
CA TRP A 26 -39.94 0.13 15.25
C TRP A 26 -39.67 0.15 13.76
N ILE A 27 -40.46 -0.65 13.00
CA ILE A 27 -40.62 -0.49 11.56
C ILE A 27 -41.88 0.31 11.33
N ARG A 28 -41.79 1.42 10.59
CA ARG A 28 -42.93 2.32 10.34
C ARG A 28 -43.03 2.65 8.86
N GLU A 29 -44.25 2.58 8.33
CA GLU A 29 -44.58 2.94 6.95
C GLU A 29 -45.69 3.99 6.93
N THR A 30 -45.61 4.94 6.01
CA THR A 30 -46.64 5.97 5.81
C THR A 30 -47.37 5.72 4.51
N ILE A 31 -48.66 5.48 4.58
CA ILE A 31 -49.50 5.14 3.47
C ILE A 31 -50.35 6.37 3.10
N LYS A 32 -50.29 6.77 1.86
CA LYS A 32 -51.14 7.82 1.28
C LYS A 32 -52.37 7.18 0.67
N MET A 33 -53.55 7.65 1.06
CA MET A 33 -54.85 7.18 0.56
C MET A 33 -55.33 8.05 -0.59
N PRO A 34 -56.05 7.48 -1.55
CA PRO A 34 -56.68 8.27 -2.65
C PRO A 34 -57.62 9.33 -2.08
N PRO A 35 -57.71 10.51 -2.71
CA PRO A 35 -58.67 11.52 -2.34
C PRO A 35 -60.11 11.02 -2.54
N GLY A 36 -61.00 11.36 -1.62
CA GLY A 36 -62.44 10.96 -1.68
C GLY A 36 -62.75 9.66 -0.94
N MET A 37 -61.78 8.95 -0.38
CA MET A 37 -62.02 7.75 0.43
C MET A 37 -62.55 8.14 1.84
N THR A 38 -63.60 7.47 2.29
CA THR A 38 -64.13 7.68 3.68
C THR A 38 -63.14 7.22 4.72
N GLU A 39 -63.14 7.84 5.89
CA GLU A 39 -62.20 7.54 6.96
C GLU A 39 -62.27 6.06 7.41
N ALA A 40 -63.45 5.47 7.45
CA ALA A 40 -63.64 4.06 7.78
C ALA A 40 -62.95 3.13 6.73
N ARG A 41 -63.00 3.47 5.44
CA ARG A 41 -62.31 2.75 4.39
C ARG A 41 -60.77 2.96 4.46
N GLN A 42 -60.33 4.19 4.72
CA GLN A 42 -58.89 4.48 4.91
C GLN A 42 -58.32 3.67 6.07
N ARG A 43 -59.03 3.59 7.21
CA ARG A 43 -58.62 2.80 8.36
C ARG A 43 -58.50 1.31 8.04
N LYS A 44 -59.49 0.75 7.33
CA LYS A 44 -59.45 -0.66 6.92
C LYS A 44 -58.26 -0.98 5.99
N GLU A 45 -57.90 -0.07 5.08
CA GLU A 45 -56.70 -0.24 4.28
C GLU A 45 -55.39 -0.09 5.08
N ALA A 46 -55.37 0.79 6.09
CA ALA A 46 -54.23 0.88 7.02
C ALA A 46 -54.09 -0.37 7.89
N GLU A 47 -55.23 -1.00 8.29
CA GLU A 47 -55.21 -2.28 9.03
C GLU A 47 -54.69 -3.44 8.18
N LYS A 48 -55.05 -3.50 6.87
CA LYS A 48 -54.47 -4.47 5.94
C LYS A 48 -52.97 -4.27 5.77
N ALA A 49 -52.53 -3.04 5.62
CA ALA A 49 -51.14 -2.72 5.44
C ALA A 49 -50.35 -3.03 6.72
N LEU A 50 -50.92 -2.82 7.93
CA LEU A 50 -50.30 -3.25 9.18
C LEU A 50 -50.16 -4.78 9.27
N ALA A 51 -51.21 -5.51 8.84
CA ALA A 51 -51.16 -6.98 8.81
C ALA A 51 -50.06 -7.48 7.86
N GLN A 52 -49.95 -6.89 6.68
CA GLN A 52 -48.89 -7.21 5.71
C GLN A 52 -47.52 -6.87 6.25
N LEU A 53 -47.32 -5.66 6.81
CA LEU A 53 -46.07 -5.21 7.42
C LEU A 53 -45.66 -6.15 8.56
N THR A 54 -46.62 -6.63 9.36
CA THR A 54 -46.36 -7.57 10.44
C THR A 54 -45.94 -8.94 9.93
N ALA A 55 -46.62 -9.44 8.89
CA ALA A 55 -46.26 -10.70 8.24
C ALA A 55 -44.86 -10.66 7.62
N ASP A 56 -44.53 -9.57 6.93
CA ASP A 56 -43.22 -9.39 6.30
C ASP A 56 -42.12 -9.19 7.32
N ALA A 57 -42.39 -8.53 8.42
CA ALA A 57 -41.45 -8.38 9.56
C ALA A 57 -41.18 -9.73 10.25
N ASN A 58 -42.24 -10.51 10.51
CA ASN A 58 -42.11 -11.85 11.12
C ASN A 58 -41.42 -12.85 10.20
N ALA A 59 -41.59 -12.71 8.89
CA ALA A 59 -40.91 -13.51 7.87
C ALA A 59 -39.44 -13.06 7.61
N GLY A 60 -38.96 -12.02 8.30
CA GLY A 60 -37.59 -11.47 8.13
C GLY A 60 -37.39 -10.72 6.81
N ARG A 61 -38.46 -10.49 6.04
CA ARG A 61 -38.42 -9.79 4.74
C ARG A 61 -38.16 -8.30 4.89
N ILE A 62 -38.54 -7.72 6.03
CA ILE A 62 -38.34 -6.32 6.35
C ILE A 62 -37.54 -6.25 7.65
N LYS A 63 -36.32 -5.75 7.56
CA LYS A 63 -35.50 -5.44 8.74
C LYS A 63 -35.78 -4.01 9.21
N PRO A 64 -35.80 -3.73 10.55
CA PRO A 64 -35.86 -2.36 11.03
C PRO A 64 -34.76 -1.54 10.35
N SER A 65 -35.09 -0.30 9.99
CA SER A 65 -34.06 0.64 9.55
C SER A 65 -33.07 0.79 10.70
N GLN A 66 -31.93 0.12 10.63
CA GLN A 66 -30.83 0.33 11.57
C GLN A 66 -30.59 1.83 11.66
N SER A 67 -30.22 2.32 12.86
CA SER A 67 -29.82 3.71 13.06
C SER A 67 -28.94 4.14 11.90
N PRO A 68 -29.23 5.24 11.21
CA PRO A 68 -28.56 5.55 9.97
C PRO A 68 -27.09 5.71 10.25
N HIS A 69 -26.27 4.71 9.85
CA HIS A 69 -24.84 4.78 9.99
C HIS A 69 -24.34 6.03 9.27
N THR A 70 -23.59 6.85 9.98
CA THR A 70 -22.77 7.88 9.34
C THR A 70 -21.52 7.23 8.74
N VAL A 71 -20.84 7.92 7.82
CA VAL A 71 -19.55 7.47 7.31
C VAL A 71 -18.56 7.19 8.46
N ARG A 72 -18.56 8.03 9.49
CA ARG A 72 -17.71 7.89 10.68
C ARG A 72 -18.02 6.62 11.47
N SER A 73 -19.29 6.39 11.82
CA SER A 73 -19.68 5.22 12.60
C SER A 73 -19.46 3.92 11.84
N PHE A 74 -19.70 3.93 10.52
CA PHE A 74 -19.45 2.78 9.68
C PHE A 74 -17.95 2.53 9.47
N ALA A 75 -17.13 3.57 9.28
CA ALA A 75 -15.67 3.43 9.19
C ALA A 75 -15.08 2.77 10.43
N ALA A 76 -15.53 3.13 11.63
CA ALA A 76 -15.09 2.49 12.87
C ALA A 76 -15.44 1.00 12.88
N MET A 77 -16.69 0.64 12.53
CA MET A 77 -17.15 -0.74 12.42
C MET A 77 -16.38 -1.52 11.35
N TRP A 78 -16.16 -0.94 10.18
CA TRP A 78 -15.39 -1.54 9.09
C TRP A 78 -13.95 -1.82 9.48
N MET A 79 -13.29 -0.86 10.13
CA MET A 79 -11.93 -1.04 10.64
C MET A 79 -11.86 -2.19 11.66
N GLU A 80 -12.79 -2.26 12.60
CA GLU A 80 -12.79 -3.25 13.67
C GLU A 80 -13.17 -4.64 13.19
N GLN A 81 -14.25 -4.77 12.42
CA GLN A 81 -14.84 -6.06 12.05
C GLN A 81 -14.26 -6.65 10.76
N HIS A 82 -13.62 -5.83 9.91
CA HIS A 82 -13.09 -6.30 8.63
C HIS A 82 -11.60 -6.03 8.44
N VAL A 83 -11.16 -4.78 8.61
CA VAL A 83 -9.78 -4.41 8.24
C VAL A 83 -8.77 -5.03 9.19
N ARG A 84 -8.93 -4.86 10.50
CA ARG A 84 -7.98 -5.37 11.50
C ARG A 84 -7.84 -6.89 11.50
N PRO A 85 -8.93 -7.69 11.40
CA PRO A 85 -8.82 -9.14 11.36
C PRO A 85 -8.22 -9.70 10.06
N ASN A 86 -8.43 -9.01 8.91
CA ASN A 86 -8.15 -9.57 7.59
C ASN A 86 -6.98 -8.91 6.85
N CYS A 87 -6.49 -7.76 7.32
CA CYS A 87 -5.45 -7.01 6.62
C CYS A 87 -4.13 -7.00 7.40
N LYS A 88 -3.02 -6.86 6.67
CA LYS A 88 -1.70 -6.67 7.28
C LYS A 88 -1.66 -5.35 8.07
N PRO A 89 -0.88 -5.27 9.17
CA PRO A 89 -0.78 -4.05 10.01
C PRO A 89 -0.46 -2.77 9.23
N THR A 90 0.36 -2.86 8.18
CA THR A 90 0.67 -1.74 7.29
C THR A 90 -0.54 -1.25 6.51
N THR A 91 -1.39 -2.16 6.02
CA THR A 91 -2.63 -1.83 5.32
C THR A 91 -3.64 -1.20 6.29
N CYS A 92 -3.77 -1.74 7.51
CA CYS A 92 -4.60 -1.15 8.55
C CYS A 92 -4.19 0.29 8.85
N LYS A 93 -2.86 0.54 8.99
CA LYS A 93 -2.29 1.88 9.17
C LYS A 93 -2.65 2.81 8.01
N ASP A 94 -2.53 2.36 6.77
CA ASP A 94 -2.79 3.18 5.59
C ASP A 94 -4.28 3.53 5.49
N TYR A 95 -5.18 2.57 5.71
CA TYR A 95 -6.61 2.83 5.76
C TYR A 95 -6.98 3.83 6.87
N GLN A 96 -6.46 3.62 8.08
CA GLN A 96 -6.68 4.55 9.19
C GLN A 96 -6.21 5.95 8.84
N PHE A 97 -5.00 6.09 8.24
CA PHE A 97 -4.48 7.37 7.80
C PHE A 97 -5.38 8.07 6.77
N PHE A 98 -5.88 7.34 5.76
CA PHE A 98 -6.75 7.91 4.75
C PHE A 98 -8.11 8.31 5.33
N LEU A 99 -8.67 7.49 6.24
CA LEU A 99 -9.90 7.82 6.94
C LEU A 99 -9.73 9.11 7.76
N ASP A 100 -8.74 9.18 8.63
CA ASP A 100 -8.58 10.27 9.60
C ASP A 100 -8.14 11.57 8.96
N SER A 101 -7.36 11.51 7.89
CA SER A 101 -6.77 12.72 7.29
C SER A 101 -7.75 13.52 6.45
N ARG A 102 -8.68 12.89 5.69
CA ARG A 102 -9.57 13.60 4.75
C ARG A 102 -10.94 12.98 4.53
N ILE A 103 -11.14 11.70 4.78
CA ILE A 103 -12.46 11.08 4.59
C ILE A 103 -13.37 11.55 5.72
N LEU A 104 -13.03 11.22 6.95
CA LEU A 104 -13.85 11.55 8.12
C LEU A 104 -13.97 13.05 8.40
N PRO A 105 -12.92 13.88 8.23
CA PRO A 105 -13.07 15.33 8.41
C PRO A 105 -14.00 16.01 7.41
N LEU A 106 -14.15 15.49 6.20
CA LEU A 106 -14.93 16.13 5.15
C LEU A 106 -16.34 15.55 5.00
N ILE A 107 -16.51 14.24 5.17
CA ILE A 107 -17.79 13.55 4.94
C ILE A 107 -18.20 12.63 6.08
N GLY A 108 -17.45 12.59 7.20
CA GLY A 108 -17.64 11.64 8.29
C GLY A 108 -19.04 11.68 8.94
N ASP A 109 -19.65 12.85 9.00
CA ASP A 109 -20.93 13.04 9.68
C ASP A 109 -22.14 12.86 8.75
N ILE A 110 -21.89 12.62 7.46
CA ILE A 110 -22.96 12.34 6.48
C ILE A 110 -23.45 10.90 6.68
N GLN A 111 -24.77 10.70 6.67
CA GLN A 111 -25.36 9.37 6.69
C GLN A 111 -25.04 8.61 5.40
N LEU A 112 -24.65 7.33 5.49
CA LEU A 112 -24.31 6.50 4.32
C LEU A 112 -25.40 6.54 3.22
N LYS A 113 -26.66 6.43 3.61
CA LYS A 113 -27.82 6.47 2.70
C LYS A 113 -28.02 7.83 2.00
N LYS A 114 -27.37 8.89 2.48
CA LYS A 114 -27.40 10.23 1.91
C LYS A 114 -26.18 10.54 1.02
N LEU A 115 -25.21 9.63 0.95
CA LEU A 115 -24.08 9.77 0.03
C LEU A 115 -24.59 9.64 -1.40
N THR A 116 -24.49 10.72 -2.14
CA THR A 116 -24.79 10.74 -3.59
C THR A 116 -23.50 10.83 -4.39
N PRO A 117 -23.50 10.39 -5.66
CA PRO A 117 -22.34 10.55 -6.54
C PRO A 117 -21.85 12.01 -6.63
N LEU A 118 -22.76 12.99 -6.57
CA LEU A 118 -22.45 14.42 -6.60
C LEU A 118 -21.66 14.85 -5.35
N ILE A 119 -22.09 14.41 -4.17
CA ILE A 119 -21.37 14.69 -2.90
C ILE A 119 -19.97 14.10 -2.95
N LEU A 120 -19.83 12.87 -3.45
CA LEU A 120 -18.55 12.17 -3.54
C LEU A 120 -17.63 12.81 -4.59
N THR A 121 -18.17 13.25 -5.73
CA THR A 121 -17.39 14.01 -6.73
C THR A 121 -16.88 15.31 -6.15
N LYS A 122 -17.70 16.07 -5.41
CA LYS A 122 -17.28 17.26 -4.70
C LYS A 122 -16.19 16.95 -3.70
N TRP A 123 -16.37 15.93 -2.87
CA TRP A 123 -15.36 15.48 -1.90
C TRP A 123 -14.00 15.18 -2.56
N ILE A 124 -13.98 14.46 -3.69
CA ILE A 124 -12.72 14.16 -4.42
C ILE A 124 -12.05 15.46 -4.89
N ASN A 125 -12.82 16.43 -5.37
CA ASN A 125 -12.29 17.71 -5.80
C ASN A 125 -11.71 18.50 -4.61
N ASP A 126 -12.39 18.49 -3.46
CA ASP A 126 -11.93 19.12 -2.22
C ASP A 126 -10.65 18.43 -1.71
N VAL A 127 -10.56 17.10 -1.76
CA VAL A 127 -9.33 16.33 -1.46
C VAL A 127 -8.19 16.75 -2.40
N ARG A 128 -8.45 16.89 -3.70
CA ARG A 128 -7.45 17.30 -4.70
C ARG A 128 -6.95 18.71 -4.43
N ALA A 129 -7.83 19.64 -4.10
CA ALA A 129 -7.52 21.03 -3.84
C ALA A 129 -6.84 21.27 -2.47
N SER A 130 -7.06 20.39 -1.49
CA SER A 130 -6.66 20.58 -0.10
C SER A 130 -5.15 20.64 0.16
N GLY A 131 -4.32 20.38 -0.86
CA GLY A 131 -2.86 20.42 -0.75
C GLY A 131 -2.27 19.43 0.28
N ARG A 132 -0.97 19.47 0.44
CA ARG A 132 -0.27 18.67 1.46
C ARG A 132 -0.45 19.37 2.82
N LYS A 133 -1.39 18.92 3.66
CA LYS A 133 -1.44 19.40 5.04
C LYS A 133 -0.10 19.13 5.70
N LEU A 134 0.57 20.14 6.19
CA LEU A 134 1.61 19.97 7.19
C LEU A 134 0.92 19.35 8.39
N THR A 135 1.26 18.11 8.74
CA THR A 135 0.71 17.41 9.89
C THR A 135 1.08 18.20 11.13
N ARG A 136 0.14 18.97 11.70
CA ARG A 136 0.24 19.41 13.08
C ARG A 136 0.18 18.13 13.91
N LEU A 137 1.29 17.76 14.52
CA LEU A 137 1.28 16.73 15.56
C LEU A 137 0.35 17.22 16.67
N PRO A 138 -0.45 16.33 17.30
CA PRO A 138 -1.22 16.68 18.48
C PRO A 138 -0.31 17.30 19.54
N ASP A 139 -0.79 18.33 20.23
CA ASP A 139 -0.01 19.10 21.22
C ASP A 139 0.62 18.24 22.33
N GLU A 140 0.10 17.05 22.61
CA GLU A 140 0.68 16.08 23.56
C GLU A 140 2.03 15.49 23.12
N GLN A 141 2.35 15.47 21.82
CA GLN A 141 3.64 14.99 21.31
C GLN A 141 4.71 16.11 21.22
N LEU A 142 4.37 17.32 21.61
CA LEU A 142 5.27 18.48 21.60
C LEU A 142 6.21 18.57 22.82
N LYS A 143 6.19 17.58 23.72
CA LYS A 143 7.00 17.59 24.96
C LYS A 143 8.49 17.30 24.79
N THR A 144 8.97 16.95 23.60
CA THR A 144 10.38 16.81 23.31
C THR A 144 10.95 18.07 22.67
N PRO A 145 12.07 18.65 23.20
CA PRO A 145 12.66 19.85 22.62
C PRO A 145 13.12 19.55 21.18
N ARG A 146 12.61 20.32 20.23
CA ARG A 146 12.96 20.23 18.81
C ARG A 146 14.28 20.91 18.54
N ARG A 147 15.05 20.40 17.59
CA ARG A 147 16.27 21.06 17.13
C ARG A 147 15.91 22.42 16.52
N PRO A 148 16.75 23.46 16.66
CA PRO A 148 16.50 24.80 16.07
C PRO A 148 16.19 24.78 14.56
N SER A 149 16.75 23.81 13.82
CA SER A 149 16.48 23.58 12.39
C SER A 149 15.03 23.18 12.08
N ASP A 150 14.32 22.57 13.02
CA ASP A 150 12.92 22.16 12.83
C ASP A 150 11.97 23.33 13.12
N MET A 151 12.36 24.22 14.04
CA MET A 151 11.62 25.46 14.32
C MET A 151 11.73 26.47 13.16
N ALA A 152 12.87 26.58 12.51
CA ALA A 152 13.07 27.42 11.33
C ALA A 152 12.20 26.97 10.13
N LYS A 153 11.95 25.67 9.97
CA LYS A 153 11.04 25.12 8.95
C LYS A 153 9.57 25.40 9.24
N MET A 154 9.19 25.61 10.49
CA MET A 154 7.82 25.96 10.90
C MET A 154 7.52 27.46 10.79
N ALA A 155 8.54 28.31 10.85
CA ALA A 155 8.44 29.76 10.74
C ALA A 155 8.48 30.28 9.28
N SER A 156 8.63 29.39 8.29
CA SER A 156 8.58 29.80 6.88
C SER A 156 7.15 30.20 6.50
N PRO A 157 6.95 31.37 5.83
CA PRO A 157 5.63 31.78 5.39
C PRO A 157 4.99 30.69 4.53
N GLU A 158 3.67 30.56 4.61
CA GLU A 158 2.85 29.59 3.91
C GLU A 158 3.32 29.37 2.46
N LYS A 159 4.21 28.41 2.27
CA LYS A 159 4.41 27.85 0.93
C LYS A 159 3.05 27.27 0.56
N GLN A 160 2.39 27.90 -0.43
CA GLN A 160 1.15 27.38 -1.02
C GLN A 160 1.28 25.85 -1.14
N ALA A 161 0.47 25.16 -0.35
CA ALA A 161 0.60 23.71 -0.23
C ALA A 161 0.38 23.11 -1.63
N LYS A 162 1.41 22.50 -2.21
CA LYS A 162 1.30 21.86 -3.52
C LYS A 162 0.10 20.89 -3.51
N PRO A 163 -0.74 20.92 -4.56
CA PRO A 163 -1.88 20.00 -4.64
C PRO A 163 -1.43 18.56 -4.48
N LEU A 164 -2.32 17.71 -3.98
CA LEU A 164 -2.04 16.29 -3.85
C LEU A 164 -1.77 15.66 -5.22
N SER A 165 -0.84 14.71 -5.25
CA SER A 165 -0.62 13.94 -6.47
C SER A 165 -1.88 13.14 -6.84
N ALA A 166 -2.14 12.96 -8.13
CA ALA A 166 -3.26 12.14 -8.61
C ALA A 166 -3.24 10.73 -8.00
N ARG A 167 -2.05 10.16 -7.76
CA ARG A 167 -1.89 8.85 -7.11
C ARG A 167 -2.35 8.87 -5.65
N THR A 168 -2.04 9.95 -4.92
CA THR A 168 -2.51 10.11 -3.54
C THR A 168 -4.04 10.25 -3.49
N VAL A 169 -4.62 11.01 -4.42
CA VAL A 169 -6.09 11.13 -4.53
C VAL A 169 -6.74 9.79 -4.87
N GLN A 170 -6.11 8.96 -5.73
CA GLN A 170 -6.56 7.59 -5.97
C GLN A 170 -6.60 6.74 -4.69
N HIS A 171 -5.62 6.84 -3.81
CA HIS A 171 -5.63 6.07 -2.57
C HIS A 171 -6.80 6.45 -1.66
N TYR A 172 -7.17 7.74 -1.59
CA TYR A 172 -8.39 8.17 -0.88
C TYR A 172 -9.64 7.59 -1.51
N TYR A 173 -9.73 7.64 -2.86
CA TYR A 173 -10.82 7.04 -3.61
C TYR A 173 -10.93 5.54 -3.31
N ASP A 174 -9.85 4.79 -3.52
CA ASP A 174 -9.82 3.34 -3.36
C ASP A 174 -10.15 2.90 -1.92
N THR A 175 -9.78 3.70 -0.91
CA THR A 175 -10.10 3.43 0.50
C THR A 175 -11.60 3.60 0.77
N LEU A 176 -12.21 4.69 0.28
CA LEU A 176 -13.64 4.93 0.48
C LEU A 176 -14.48 3.93 -0.30
N ASP A 177 -14.08 3.62 -1.54
CA ASP A 177 -14.72 2.65 -2.41
C ASP A 177 -14.75 1.26 -1.76
N ALA A 178 -13.61 0.74 -1.30
CA ALA A 178 -13.52 -0.54 -0.59
C ALA A 178 -14.38 -0.58 0.69
N MET A 179 -14.46 0.54 1.41
CA MET A 179 -15.30 0.65 2.60
C MET A 179 -16.79 0.60 2.24
N LEU A 180 -17.22 1.31 1.19
CA LEU A 180 -18.62 1.34 0.76
C LEU A 180 -19.04 0.03 0.08
N ASP A 181 -18.15 -0.65 -0.65
CA ASP A 181 -18.37 -2.02 -1.13
C ASP A 181 -18.67 -2.98 0.02
N LYS A 182 -17.95 -2.85 1.13
CA LYS A 182 -18.23 -3.65 2.32
C LYS A 182 -19.59 -3.29 2.96
N ALA A 183 -20.01 -2.03 2.88
CA ALA A 183 -21.37 -1.63 3.33
C ALA A 183 -22.47 -2.28 2.47
N VAL A 184 -22.22 -2.47 1.18
CA VAL A 184 -23.14 -3.22 0.30
C VAL A 184 -23.13 -4.71 0.65
N GLN A 185 -21.95 -5.33 0.85
CA GLN A 185 -21.85 -6.74 1.24
C GLN A 185 -22.51 -7.04 2.60
N TRP A 186 -22.58 -6.05 3.49
CA TRP A 186 -23.27 -6.17 4.78
C TRP A 186 -24.73 -5.70 4.77
N ASP A 187 -25.33 -5.55 3.59
CA ASP A 187 -26.73 -5.11 3.40
C ASP A 187 -27.08 -3.76 4.06
N ILE A 188 -26.08 -2.91 4.34
CA ILE A 188 -26.28 -1.56 4.89
C ILE A 188 -26.61 -0.56 3.78
N LEU A 189 -26.02 -0.77 2.60
CA LEU A 189 -26.32 -0.05 1.37
C LEU A 189 -26.83 -1.03 0.30
N SER A 190 -27.75 -0.57 -0.56
CA SER A 190 -28.26 -1.33 -1.70
C SER A 190 -27.30 -1.34 -2.91
N HIS A 191 -26.44 -0.34 -3.02
CA HIS A 191 -25.44 -0.18 -4.08
C HIS A 191 -24.33 0.75 -3.61
N ASN A 192 -23.16 0.66 -4.22
CA ASN A 192 -22.04 1.54 -3.92
C ASN A 192 -22.22 2.87 -4.71
N PRO A 193 -22.37 4.03 -4.03
CA PRO A 193 -22.48 5.31 -4.73
C PRO A 193 -21.18 5.72 -5.48
N MET A 194 -20.03 5.09 -5.17
CA MET A 194 -18.76 5.31 -5.88
C MET A 194 -18.78 4.75 -7.31
N ASP A 195 -19.63 3.77 -7.63
CA ASP A 195 -19.73 3.17 -8.98
C ASP A 195 -20.01 4.21 -10.08
N LYS A 196 -20.64 5.33 -9.70
CA LYS A 196 -20.98 6.43 -10.61
C LYS A 196 -20.03 7.64 -10.48
N VAL A 197 -18.91 7.46 -9.82
CA VAL A 197 -17.92 8.53 -9.60
C VAL A 197 -16.63 8.20 -10.34
N ASP A 198 -16.18 9.12 -11.17
CA ASP A 198 -14.94 8.91 -11.94
C ASP A 198 -13.73 8.71 -11.04
N ARG A 199 -13.10 7.54 -11.15
CA ARG A 199 -11.85 7.26 -10.46
C ARG A 199 -10.74 8.17 -10.97
N PRO A 200 -10.02 8.91 -10.10
CA PRO A 200 -8.94 9.81 -10.51
C PRO A 200 -7.88 9.08 -11.35
N LYS A 201 -7.54 9.60 -12.52
CA LYS A 201 -6.50 9.02 -13.38
C LYS A 201 -5.12 9.48 -12.92
N ALA A 202 -4.28 8.56 -12.44
CA ALA A 202 -2.87 8.81 -12.19
C ALA A 202 -2.04 8.25 -13.33
N LYS A 203 -1.15 9.06 -13.90
CA LYS A 203 -0.15 8.55 -14.82
C LYS A 203 0.76 7.58 -14.06
N LYS A 204 0.99 6.39 -14.61
CA LYS A 204 2.00 5.48 -14.06
C LYS A 204 3.35 6.17 -14.18
N ALA A 205 4.00 6.41 -13.05
CA ALA A 205 5.38 6.86 -13.07
C ALA A 205 6.22 5.77 -13.77
N LYS A 206 7.09 6.18 -14.70
CA LYS A 206 8.09 5.26 -15.24
C LYS A 206 9.01 4.84 -14.09
N ALA A 207 9.39 3.56 -14.05
CA ALA A 207 10.39 3.10 -13.11
C ALA A 207 11.68 3.89 -13.39
N HIS A 208 12.24 4.49 -12.33
CA HIS A 208 13.54 5.14 -12.39
C HIS A 208 14.60 4.07 -12.15
N TYR A 209 15.63 4.02 -12.98
CA TYR A 209 16.75 3.09 -12.87
C TYR A 209 18.01 3.75 -13.45
N LEU A 210 19.16 3.28 -13.01
CA LEU A 210 20.46 3.71 -13.54
C LEU A 210 20.83 2.84 -14.75
N THR A 211 21.50 3.44 -15.74
CA THR A 211 22.21 2.66 -16.77
C THR A 211 23.37 1.89 -16.13
N GLU A 212 23.95 0.93 -16.83
CA GLU A 212 25.07 0.14 -16.32
C GLU A 212 26.27 1.03 -16.00
N GLU A 213 26.58 2.01 -16.86
CA GLU A 213 27.65 2.98 -16.67
C GLU A 213 27.45 3.82 -15.41
N ARG A 214 26.20 4.33 -15.21
CA ARG A 214 25.85 5.10 -14.02
C ARG A 214 25.86 4.25 -12.76
N ALA A 215 25.52 2.96 -12.85
CA ALA A 215 25.64 2.04 -11.72
C ALA A 215 27.10 1.79 -11.36
N VAL A 216 27.99 1.67 -12.33
CA VAL A 216 29.46 1.56 -12.09
C VAL A 216 30.00 2.83 -11.45
N GLU A 217 29.58 4.02 -11.87
CA GLU A 217 29.96 5.28 -11.23
C GLU A 217 29.52 5.34 -9.77
N LEU A 218 28.27 4.93 -9.48
CA LEU A 218 27.73 4.86 -8.12
C LEU A 218 28.59 3.92 -7.25
N LEU A 219 28.99 2.76 -7.79
CA LEU A 219 29.88 1.81 -7.11
C LEU A 219 31.27 2.40 -6.83
N ARG A 220 31.80 3.23 -7.74
CA ARG A 220 33.08 3.94 -7.51
C ARG A 220 32.97 4.93 -6.36
N CYS A 221 31.89 5.74 -6.32
CA CYS A 221 31.63 6.66 -5.21
C CYS A 221 31.51 5.91 -3.88
N LEU A 222 30.87 4.73 -3.89
CA LEU A 222 30.62 3.95 -2.68
C LEU A 222 31.92 3.39 -2.04
N ARG A 223 33.03 3.28 -2.79
CA ARG A 223 34.32 2.85 -2.22
C ARG A 223 34.85 3.79 -1.14
N HIS A 224 34.40 5.04 -1.13
CA HIS A 224 34.79 6.06 -0.15
C HIS A 224 33.83 6.15 1.04
N GLU A 225 32.79 5.29 1.10
CA GLU A 225 31.90 5.22 2.26
C GLU A 225 32.55 4.39 3.35
N GLU A 226 32.85 5.04 4.47
CA GLU A 226 33.53 4.42 5.61
C GLU A 226 32.58 3.53 6.44
N ASN A 227 31.29 3.85 6.46
CA ASN A 227 30.30 3.06 7.20
C ASN A 227 29.94 1.78 6.44
N MET A 228 30.52 0.67 6.87
CA MET A 228 30.32 -0.64 6.24
C MET A 228 28.87 -1.10 6.19
N CYS A 229 28.04 -0.72 7.18
CA CYS A 229 26.62 -1.05 7.18
C CYS A 229 25.88 -0.40 5.99
N TYR A 230 26.17 0.88 5.70
CA TYR A 230 25.55 1.56 4.57
C TYR A 230 26.10 1.08 3.23
N ARG A 231 27.41 0.78 3.18
CA ARG A 231 28.05 0.17 2.02
C ARG A 231 27.40 -1.17 1.69
N ALA A 232 27.26 -2.06 2.68
CA ALA A 232 26.60 -3.36 2.53
C ALA A 232 25.12 -3.20 2.12
N ALA A 233 24.37 -2.28 2.73
CA ALA A 233 22.96 -2.03 2.41
C ALA A 233 22.75 -1.66 0.93
N LEU A 234 23.59 -0.76 0.40
CA LEU A 234 23.50 -0.31 -0.99
C LEU A 234 23.86 -1.45 -1.95
N LEU A 235 24.94 -2.18 -1.65
CA LEU A 235 25.37 -3.31 -2.47
C LEU A 235 24.37 -4.46 -2.49
N LEU A 236 23.74 -4.79 -1.35
CA LEU A 236 22.66 -5.76 -1.28
C LEU A 236 21.45 -5.35 -2.16
N ALA A 237 21.10 -4.06 -2.14
CA ALA A 237 20.03 -3.57 -2.97
C ALA A 237 20.38 -3.57 -4.47
N LEU A 238 21.61 -3.17 -4.83
CA LEU A 238 22.06 -3.04 -6.22
C LEU A 238 22.49 -4.38 -6.84
N LEU A 239 23.24 -5.22 -6.11
CA LEU A 239 23.80 -6.46 -6.65
C LEU A 239 22.91 -7.69 -6.40
N CYS A 240 22.03 -7.64 -5.40
CA CYS A 240 21.13 -8.74 -5.05
C CYS A 240 19.64 -8.39 -5.26
N GLY A 241 19.31 -7.13 -5.53
CA GLY A 241 17.96 -6.68 -5.80
C GLY A 241 17.04 -6.69 -4.58
N LEU A 242 17.58 -6.60 -3.36
CA LEU A 242 16.80 -6.65 -2.13
C LEU A 242 15.95 -5.41 -1.91
N ARG A 243 14.78 -5.59 -1.29
CA ARG A 243 13.93 -4.49 -0.82
C ARG A 243 14.53 -3.87 0.44
N LEU A 244 14.29 -2.58 0.67
CA LEU A 244 14.77 -1.88 1.87
C LEU A 244 14.41 -2.60 3.19
N GLY A 245 13.19 -3.12 3.29
CA GLY A 245 12.76 -3.86 4.48
C GLY A 245 13.48 -5.20 4.63
N GLU A 246 13.79 -5.91 3.53
CA GLU A 246 14.59 -7.13 3.54
C GLU A 246 16.02 -6.81 4.04
N VAL A 247 16.66 -5.79 3.46
CA VAL A 247 17.99 -5.32 3.89
C VAL A 247 18.02 -4.94 5.38
N GLY A 248 16.97 -4.29 5.88
CA GLY A 248 16.90 -3.81 7.26
C GLY A 248 16.73 -4.93 8.31
N GLU A 249 16.27 -6.13 7.91
CA GLU A 249 16.10 -7.27 8.82
C GLU A 249 17.17 -8.36 8.64
N LEU A 250 18.01 -8.23 7.62
CA LEU A 250 19.00 -9.23 7.27
C LEU A 250 20.09 -9.35 8.32
N ARG A 251 20.44 -10.58 8.67
CA ARG A 251 21.45 -10.92 9.68
C ARG A 251 22.65 -11.65 9.05
N LEU A 252 23.78 -11.60 9.71
CA LEU A 252 24.96 -12.40 9.30
C LEU A 252 24.71 -13.92 9.38
N SER A 253 23.78 -14.35 10.24
CA SER A 253 23.34 -15.75 10.33
C SER A 253 22.53 -16.23 9.13
N ASP A 254 22.01 -15.33 8.31
CA ASP A 254 21.26 -15.66 7.10
C ASP A 254 22.19 -15.94 5.90
N VAL A 255 23.49 -15.72 6.08
CA VAL A 255 24.51 -15.95 5.05
C VAL A 255 25.07 -17.36 5.17
N ASP A 256 24.91 -18.16 4.13
CA ASP A 256 25.64 -19.42 3.96
C ASP A 256 27.02 -19.12 3.35
N TRP A 257 28.01 -19.04 4.23
CA TRP A 257 29.39 -18.72 3.89
C TRP A 257 30.08 -19.78 3.04
N LYS A 258 29.59 -21.02 3.06
CA LYS A 258 30.14 -22.15 2.30
C LYS A 258 29.64 -22.16 0.86
N ASN A 259 28.33 -21.93 0.70
CA ASN A 259 27.67 -21.99 -0.61
C ASN A 259 27.54 -20.61 -1.26
N ASN A 260 28.00 -19.53 -0.62
CA ASN A 260 27.88 -18.14 -1.08
C ASN A 260 26.42 -17.77 -1.40
N THR A 261 25.51 -18.09 -0.50
CA THR A 261 24.10 -17.77 -0.64
C THR A 261 23.58 -17.00 0.57
N ILE A 262 22.46 -16.33 0.42
CA ILE A 262 21.78 -15.63 1.50
C ILE A 262 20.30 -15.95 1.50
N ASP A 263 19.75 -16.27 2.67
CA ASP A 263 18.33 -16.55 2.86
C ASP A 263 17.54 -15.26 3.16
N ILE A 264 16.51 -15.02 2.36
CA ILE A 264 15.60 -13.89 2.51
C ILE A 264 14.24 -14.41 2.98
N SER A 265 14.02 -14.49 4.27
CA SER A 265 12.79 -14.99 4.89
C SER A 265 12.03 -13.91 5.67
N ARG A 266 12.67 -12.79 5.99
CA ARG A 266 12.12 -11.73 6.84
C ARG A 266 12.25 -10.35 6.23
N ALA A 267 11.42 -9.42 6.70
CA ALA A 267 11.52 -8.00 6.35
C ALA A 267 11.22 -7.12 7.57
N LEU A 268 11.94 -6.02 7.68
CA LEU A 268 11.68 -4.97 8.66
C LEU A 268 10.38 -4.26 8.33
N ILE A 269 9.42 -4.33 9.24
CA ILE A 269 8.15 -3.64 9.19
C ILE A 269 8.13 -2.56 10.26
N TYR A 270 7.52 -1.43 9.95
CA TYR A 270 7.33 -0.34 10.89
C TYR A 270 5.88 0.12 10.93
N THR A 271 5.32 0.21 12.15
CA THR A 271 4.09 0.96 12.40
C THR A 271 4.30 1.92 13.59
N PRO A 272 3.61 3.06 13.64
CA PRO A 272 3.76 3.98 14.78
C PRO A 272 3.38 3.36 16.13
N GLN A 273 2.49 2.35 16.12
CA GLN A 273 1.99 1.68 17.31
C GLN A 273 2.97 0.64 17.85
N THR A 274 3.62 -0.11 16.97
CA THR A 274 4.50 -1.24 17.36
C THR A 274 5.98 -0.92 17.22
N GLY A 275 6.33 0.23 16.60
CA GLY A 275 7.71 0.49 16.23
C GLY A 275 8.19 -0.41 15.09
N SER A 276 9.50 -0.65 15.04
CA SER A 276 10.16 -1.56 14.08
C SER A 276 10.12 -3.00 14.60
N TYR A 277 9.67 -3.94 13.78
CA TYR A 277 9.65 -5.37 14.11
C TYR A 277 9.92 -6.22 12.87
N ALA A 278 10.39 -7.47 13.10
CA ALA A 278 10.54 -8.46 12.05
C ALA A 278 9.16 -8.99 11.64
N GLY A 279 8.86 -8.98 10.37
CA GLY A 279 7.69 -9.66 9.80
C GLY A 279 8.10 -10.60 8.69
N GLY A 280 7.24 -11.54 8.33
CA GLY A 280 7.43 -12.34 7.13
C GLY A 280 7.48 -11.45 5.87
N THR A 281 8.00 -11.96 4.79
CA THR A 281 8.01 -11.28 3.51
C THR A 281 6.57 -10.97 3.05
N LYS A 282 6.41 -10.02 2.13
CA LYS A 282 5.08 -9.58 1.69
C LYS A 282 4.24 -10.70 1.07
N THR A 283 4.89 -11.70 0.47
CA THR A 283 4.31 -12.86 -0.22
C THR A 283 5.18 -14.08 0.03
N GLU A 284 4.67 -15.30 -0.10
CA GLU A 284 5.45 -16.55 -0.05
C GLU A 284 6.61 -16.53 -1.07
N ALA A 285 6.39 -16.02 -2.27
CA ALA A 285 7.46 -15.82 -3.27
C ALA A 285 8.56 -14.84 -2.80
N GLY A 286 8.35 -14.12 -1.70
CA GLY A 286 9.36 -13.28 -1.07
C GLY A 286 10.43 -14.09 -0.34
N GLU A 287 10.09 -15.29 0.15
CA GLU A 287 11.03 -16.23 0.77
C GLU A 287 11.85 -16.91 -0.32
N ARG A 288 13.14 -16.66 -0.30
CA ARG A 288 14.03 -17.12 -1.38
C ARG A 288 15.49 -17.15 -0.97
N LEU A 289 16.22 -18.07 -1.56
CA LEU A 289 17.68 -18.13 -1.49
C LEU A 289 18.29 -17.37 -2.68
N ILE A 290 19.28 -16.51 -2.42
CA ILE A 290 19.95 -15.72 -3.45
C ILE A 290 21.44 -16.07 -3.47
N SER A 291 21.98 -16.48 -4.62
CA SER A 291 23.39 -16.62 -4.83
C SER A 291 24.09 -15.25 -4.84
N LEU A 292 25.15 -15.12 -4.05
CA LEU A 292 25.93 -13.90 -3.91
C LEU A 292 27.13 -13.89 -4.82
N PRO A 293 27.41 -12.80 -5.53
CA PRO A 293 28.66 -12.69 -6.28
C PRO A 293 29.86 -12.59 -5.31
N PRO A 294 31.07 -13.05 -5.74
CA PRO A 294 32.26 -13.04 -4.90
C PRO A 294 32.57 -11.66 -4.27
N GLY A 295 32.36 -10.59 -5.04
CA GLY A 295 32.55 -9.22 -4.51
C GLY A 295 31.59 -8.85 -3.39
N MET A 296 30.35 -9.40 -3.37
CA MET A 296 29.42 -9.19 -2.28
C MET A 296 29.84 -10.00 -1.04
N MET A 297 30.33 -11.22 -1.23
CA MET A 297 30.88 -12.03 -0.12
C MET A 297 32.04 -11.31 0.57
N ALA A 298 32.96 -10.72 -0.20
CA ALA A 298 34.06 -9.93 0.36
C ALA A 298 33.55 -8.80 1.26
N VAL A 299 32.54 -8.04 0.79
CA VAL A 299 31.92 -6.97 1.57
C VAL A 299 31.25 -7.50 2.84
N LEU A 300 30.59 -8.65 2.78
CA LEU A 300 29.98 -9.26 3.97
C LEU A 300 31.04 -9.71 4.98
N TYR A 301 32.18 -10.22 4.55
CA TYR A 301 33.32 -10.50 5.43
C TYR A 301 33.85 -9.23 6.10
N GLU A 302 34.07 -8.15 5.33
CA GLU A 302 34.49 -6.85 5.88
C GLU A 302 33.43 -6.32 6.86
N THR A 303 32.14 -6.43 6.53
CA THR A 303 31.05 -6.01 7.42
C THR A 303 31.02 -6.80 8.73
N ARG A 304 31.29 -8.10 8.67
CA ARG A 304 31.37 -8.94 9.88
C ARG A 304 32.56 -8.53 10.79
N GLU A 305 33.70 -8.24 10.23
CA GLU A 305 34.86 -7.77 11.00
C GLU A 305 34.58 -6.36 11.58
N TYR A 306 34.05 -5.45 10.78
CA TYR A 306 33.61 -4.14 11.26
C TYR A 306 32.59 -4.25 12.42
N GLN A 307 31.67 -5.19 12.36
CA GLN A 307 30.69 -5.42 13.44
C GLN A 307 31.39 -5.83 14.74
N LYS A 308 32.43 -6.66 14.69
CA LYS A 308 33.21 -7.04 15.86
C LYS A 308 33.95 -5.85 16.48
N GLU A 309 34.52 -4.97 15.65
CA GLU A 309 35.18 -3.74 16.11
C GLU A 309 34.19 -2.82 16.81
N VAL A 310 33.01 -2.59 16.19
CA VAL A 310 31.93 -1.78 16.78
C VAL A 310 31.42 -2.40 18.08
N GLN A 311 31.29 -3.73 18.14
CA GLN A 311 30.90 -4.45 19.35
C GLN A 311 31.91 -4.26 20.48
N THR A 312 33.18 -4.39 20.17
CA THR A 312 34.28 -4.16 21.14
C THR A 312 34.26 -2.73 21.66
N TRP A 313 34.07 -1.76 20.78
CA TRP A 313 33.96 -0.34 21.12
C TRP A 313 32.74 -0.02 21.98
N ALA A 314 31.56 -0.60 21.65
CA ALA A 314 30.32 -0.37 22.36
C ALA A 314 30.29 -1.06 23.75
N GLY A 315 31.07 -2.12 23.95
CA GLY A 315 31.16 -2.87 25.22
C GLY A 315 29.75 -3.28 25.72
N ASP A 316 29.45 -2.94 26.98
CA ASP A 316 28.18 -3.27 27.64
C ASP A 316 26.95 -2.61 27.01
N LEU A 317 27.13 -1.61 26.16
CA LEU A 317 26.03 -0.96 25.42
C LEU A 317 25.62 -1.72 24.16
N TRP A 318 26.32 -2.81 23.82
CA TRP A 318 26.00 -3.60 22.65
C TRP A 318 24.63 -4.29 22.76
N GLN A 319 23.77 -4.08 21.76
CA GLN A 319 22.40 -4.63 21.67
C GLN A 319 22.17 -5.43 20.36
N GLY A 320 23.27 -5.78 19.68
CA GLY A 320 23.19 -6.39 18.36
C GLY A 320 22.75 -7.85 18.39
N GLU A 321 21.81 -8.17 17.49
CA GLU A 321 21.38 -9.54 17.19
C GLU A 321 21.97 -10.03 15.86
N GLY A 322 23.10 -9.44 15.41
CA GLY A 322 23.79 -9.81 14.18
C GLY A 322 23.23 -9.19 12.90
N TRP A 323 22.44 -8.11 12.97
CA TRP A 323 21.99 -7.41 11.76
C TRP A 323 23.17 -6.89 10.94
N ILE A 324 23.13 -7.12 9.62
CA ILE A 324 24.15 -6.62 8.69
C ILE A 324 24.16 -5.09 8.69
N VAL A 325 22.97 -4.49 8.83
CA VAL A 325 22.79 -3.03 8.87
C VAL A 325 22.28 -2.61 10.24
N HIS A 326 23.17 -2.07 11.04
CA HIS A 326 22.91 -1.76 12.46
C HIS A 326 23.39 -0.35 12.86
N GLY A 327 22.95 0.11 14.03
CA GLY A 327 23.42 1.32 14.68
C GLY A 327 24.79 1.13 15.36
N TRP A 328 25.34 2.20 15.92
CA TRP A 328 26.62 2.22 16.61
C TRP A 328 26.73 1.22 17.80
N ASN A 329 25.60 0.86 18.38
CA ASN A 329 25.52 -0.11 19.49
C ASN A 329 24.98 -1.47 19.02
N GLY A 330 25.00 -1.77 17.73
CA GLY A 330 24.47 -3.01 17.17
C GLY A 330 22.95 -3.08 17.06
N ALA A 331 22.21 -2.12 17.61
CA ALA A 331 20.75 -2.12 17.56
C ALA A 331 20.22 -1.98 16.13
N ARG A 332 19.04 -2.55 15.89
CA ARG A 332 18.32 -2.41 14.62
C ARG A 332 18.14 -0.94 14.26
N LEU A 333 18.44 -0.55 13.02
CA LEU A 333 18.18 0.79 12.53
C LEU A 333 16.69 1.06 12.34
N HIS A 334 16.30 2.32 12.50
CA HIS A 334 14.96 2.74 12.10
C HIS A 334 14.79 2.54 10.58
N HIS A 335 13.62 2.07 10.17
CA HIS A 335 13.32 1.64 8.80
C HIS A 335 13.66 2.66 7.70
N ASP A 336 13.60 3.96 8.01
CA ASP A 336 13.92 5.04 7.06
C ASP A 336 15.40 5.40 7.00
N THR A 337 16.21 4.97 7.96
CA THR A 337 17.59 5.46 8.11
C THR A 337 18.44 5.17 6.88
N PRO A 338 18.48 3.94 6.32
CA PRO A 338 19.28 3.67 5.13
C PRO A 338 18.80 4.46 3.90
N SER A 339 17.48 4.65 3.77
CA SER A 339 16.91 5.43 2.66
C SER A 339 17.24 6.92 2.76
N LYS A 340 17.20 7.49 3.98
CA LYS A 340 17.57 8.89 4.23
C LYS A 340 19.07 9.13 4.05
N TRP A 341 19.90 8.17 4.48
CA TRP A 341 21.34 8.22 4.23
C TRP A 341 21.59 8.14 2.72
N PHE A 342 21.05 7.15 2.01
CA PHE A 342 21.26 6.98 0.59
C PHE A 342 20.87 8.23 -0.22
N ARG A 343 19.78 8.89 0.14
CA ARG A 343 19.37 10.13 -0.52
C ARG A 343 20.45 11.21 -0.41
N ARG A 344 21.01 11.41 0.79
CA ARG A 344 22.10 12.40 0.99
C ARG A 344 23.37 11.99 0.24
N PHE A 345 23.71 10.70 0.27
CA PHE A 345 24.84 10.16 -0.48
C PHE A 345 24.64 10.35 -1.99
N ALA A 346 23.48 10.04 -2.52
CA ALA A 346 23.16 10.20 -3.93
C ALA A 346 23.21 11.68 -4.36
N ASP A 347 22.57 12.57 -3.60
CA ASP A 347 22.58 14.01 -3.89
C ASP A 347 24.01 14.58 -3.86
N ALA A 348 24.89 14.12 -2.95
CA ALA A 348 26.28 14.56 -2.84
C ALA A 348 27.19 14.04 -3.98
N ASN A 349 26.80 12.97 -4.67
CA ASN A 349 27.63 12.31 -5.68
C ASN A 349 27.03 12.42 -7.10
N GLY A 350 26.10 13.37 -7.36
CA GLY A 350 25.54 13.61 -8.70
C GLY A 350 24.51 12.59 -9.15
N PHE A 351 23.79 11.97 -8.20
CA PHE A 351 22.69 11.03 -8.44
C PHE A 351 21.36 11.58 -7.88
N GLU A 352 21.10 12.88 -8.02
CA GLU A 352 19.91 13.54 -7.51
C GLU A 352 18.64 12.87 -8.04
N GLY A 353 17.69 12.68 -7.15
CA GLY A 353 16.39 12.07 -7.48
C GLY A 353 16.39 10.54 -7.51
N VAL A 354 17.55 9.87 -7.44
CA VAL A 354 17.63 8.41 -7.30
C VAL A 354 17.22 8.01 -5.88
N ARG A 355 16.33 7.04 -5.78
CA ARG A 355 15.83 6.51 -4.51
C ARG A 355 16.46 5.15 -4.21
N PHE A 356 16.52 4.75 -2.97
CA PHE A 356 17.03 3.43 -2.58
C PHE A 356 16.31 2.28 -3.33
N HIS A 357 15.00 2.39 -3.54
CA HIS A 357 14.25 1.37 -4.28
C HIS A 357 14.60 1.30 -5.78
N ASP A 358 15.13 2.38 -6.34
CA ASP A 358 15.55 2.44 -7.75
C ASP A 358 16.80 1.59 -8.01
N LEU A 359 17.60 1.26 -6.96
CA LEU A 359 18.71 0.32 -7.03
C LEU A 359 18.24 -1.09 -7.39
N ARG A 360 17.14 -1.53 -6.82
CA ARG A 360 16.51 -2.80 -7.17
C ARG A 360 15.97 -2.79 -8.61
N HIS A 361 15.41 -1.66 -9.07
CA HIS A 361 15.01 -1.50 -10.46
C HIS A 361 16.22 -1.54 -11.39
N THR A 362 17.34 -0.94 -10.99
CA THR A 362 18.61 -0.99 -11.70
C THR A 362 19.13 -2.42 -11.83
N HIS A 363 19.15 -3.18 -10.72
CA HIS A 363 19.50 -4.60 -10.71
C HIS A 363 18.71 -5.41 -11.76
N ALA A 364 17.38 -5.30 -11.69
CA ALA A 364 16.51 -6.03 -12.62
C ALA A 364 16.76 -5.63 -14.10
N THR A 365 16.92 -4.33 -14.35
CA THR A 365 17.17 -3.81 -15.70
C THR A 365 18.51 -4.32 -16.26
N ILE A 366 19.57 -4.30 -15.43
CA ILE A 366 20.90 -4.81 -15.82
C ILE A 366 20.82 -6.31 -16.14
N LEU A 367 20.18 -7.13 -15.27
CA LEU A 367 20.06 -8.57 -15.53
C LEU A 367 19.30 -8.87 -16.82
N LEU A 368 18.20 -8.17 -17.08
CA LEU A 368 17.42 -8.33 -18.29
C LEU A 368 18.17 -7.84 -19.53
N ALA A 369 18.94 -6.76 -19.43
CA ALA A 369 19.80 -6.27 -20.52
C ALA A 369 20.91 -7.29 -20.86
N ASN A 370 21.43 -7.99 -19.86
CA ASN A 370 22.41 -9.08 -20.00
C ASN A 370 21.77 -10.45 -20.30
N SER A 371 20.58 -10.47 -20.88
CA SER A 371 19.91 -11.68 -21.39
C SER A 371 19.55 -12.73 -20.34
N ILE A 372 19.49 -12.37 -19.06
CA ILE A 372 18.96 -13.27 -18.04
C ILE A 372 17.43 -13.40 -18.20
N ASP A 373 16.95 -14.62 -18.11
CA ASP A 373 15.52 -14.94 -18.28
C ASP A 373 14.63 -14.16 -17.31
N VAL A 374 13.47 -13.69 -17.79
CA VAL A 374 12.55 -12.85 -17.01
C VAL A 374 11.97 -13.56 -15.80
N VAL A 375 11.76 -14.89 -15.88
CA VAL A 375 11.24 -15.68 -14.76
C VAL A 375 12.35 -15.83 -13.70
N ALA A 376 13.59 -16.07 -14.12
CA ALA A 376 14.75 -16.12 -13.24
C ALA A 376 14.94 -14.78 -12.50
N VAL A 377 14.83 -13.64 -13.21
CA VAL A 377 14.89 -12.31 -12.59
C VAL A 377 13.72 -12.08 -11.64
N ALA A 378 12.49 -12.45 -12.01
CA ALA A 378 11.31 -12.33 -11.15
C ALA A 378 11.46 -13.15 -9.87
N THR A 379 11.92 -14.40 -9.97
CA THR A 379 12.20 -15.29 -8.83
C THR A 379 13.27 -14.70 -7.91
N ARG A 380 14.40 -14.25 -8.47
CA ARG A 380 15.47 -13.59 -7.71
C ARG A 380 14.97 -12.35 -6.96
N LEU A 381 14.09 -11.58 -7.58
CA LEU A 381 13.47 -10.42 -6.94
C LEU A 381 12.37 -10.80 -5.92
N GLY A 382 11.82 -12.00 -5.92
CA GLY A 382 10.68 -12.39 -5.10
C GLY A 382 9.40 -11.67 -5.54
N HIS A 383 9.12 -11.67 -6.84
CA HIS A 383 7.85 -11.27 -7.41
C HIS A 383 6.94 -12.49 -7.49
N SER A 384 5.74 -12.41 -6.93
CA SER A 384 4.74 -13.48 -6.99
C SER A 384 4.22 -13.74 -8.42
N ASP A 385 4.42 -12.79 -9.33
CA ASP A 385 4.01 -12.88 -10.72
C ASP A 385 5.07 -12.21 -11.61
N ALA A 386 5.60 -12.98 -12.56
CA ALA A 386 6.56 -12.51 -13.56
C ALA A 386 6.00 -11.37 -14.42
N SER A 387 4.67 -11.24 -14.56
CA SER A 387 4.03 -10.13 -15.25
C SER A 387 4.36 -8.78 -14.63
N THR A 388 4.65 -8.74 -13.33
CA THR A 388 5.14 -7.53 -12.65
C THR A 388 6.49 -7.10 -13.21
N THR A 389 7.42 -8.05 -13.37
CA THR A 389 8.73 -7.80 -13.98
C THR A 389 8.57 -7.35 -15.42
N LEU A 390 7.77 -8.06 -16.22
CA LEU A 390 7.49 -7.69 -17.62
C LEU A 390 6.91 -6.28 -17.75
N LYS A 391 5.89 -5.94 -16.96
CA LYS A 391 5.23 -4.61 -17.01
C LYS A 391 6.17 -3.46 -16.66
N VAL A 392 7.09 -3.68 -15.72
CA VAL A 392 8.03 -2.64 -15.25
C VAL A 392 9.21 -2.50 -16.21
N TYR A 393 9.71 -3.61 -16.77
CA TYR A 393 10.95 -3.66 -17.52
C TYR A 393 10.78 -3.95 -19.01
N ALA A 394 9.58 -3.89 -19.57
CA ALA A 394 9.28 -4.13 -20.97
C ALA A 394 10.13 -3.28 -21.94
N HIS A 395 10.56 -2.08 -21.50
CA HIS A 395 11.42 -1.21 -22.30
C HIS A 395 12.84 -1.76 -22.45
N ALA A 396 13.37 -2.50 -21.46
CA ALA A 396 14.68 -3.16 -21.58
C ALA A 396 14.61 -4.36 -22.55
N LEU A 397 13.44 -4.96 -22.71
CA LEU A 397 13.22 -6.09 -23.61
C LEU A 397 13.05 -5.68 -25.08
N ARG A 398 12.67 -4.42 -25.38
CA ARG A 398 12.48 -3.95 -26.76
C ARG A 398 13.77 -3.98 -27.59
N ARG A 399 14.94 -3.83 -26.98
CA ARG A 399 16.24 -3.96 -27.66
C ARG A 399 16.52 -5.37 -28.18
N ARG A 400 15.79 -6.37 -27.71
CA ARG A 400 15.94 -7.78 -28.09
C ARG A 400 15.24 -8.15 -29.40
N ASP A 401 14.42 -7.28 -29.98
CA ASP A 401 13.82 -7.56 -31.28
C ASP A 401 14.90 -7.65 -32.38
N GLU A 402 15.94 -6.81 -32.32
CA GLU A 402 17.09 -6.90 -33.17
C GLU A 402 17.94 -8.18 -32.96
N ASP A 403 18.03 -8.64 -31.69
CA ASP A 403 18.70 -9.90 -31.34
C ASP A 403 17.90 -11.10 -31.84
N ALA A 404 16.56 -11.05 -31.73
CA ALA A 404 15.68 -12.08 -32.29
C ALA A 404 15.79 -12.15 -33.83
N ALA A 405 15.84 -10.99 -34.48
CA ALA A 405 16.03 -10.93 -35.93
C ALA A 405 17.40 -11.51 -36.34
N ARG A 406 18.47 -11.19 -35.60
CA ARG A 406 19.82 -11.77 -35.85
C ARG A 406 19.84 -13.28 -35.60
N ALA A 407 19.15 -13.78 -34.54
CA ALA A 407 19.05 -15.22 -34.30
C ALA A 407 18.30 -15.95 -35.43
N ALA A 408 17.21 -15.33 -35.94
CA ALA A 408 16.48 -15.86 -37.09
C ALA A 408 17.36 -15.86 -38.38
N GLN A 409 18.14 -14.80 -38.60
CA GLN A 409 19.10 -14.76 -39.74
C GLN A 409 20.14 -15.88 -39.64
N GLY A 410 20.66 -16.17 -38.45
CA GLY A 410 21.60 -17.26 -38.22
C GLY A 410 21.02 -18.67 -38.52
N LEU A 411 19.71 -18.85 -38.57
CA LEU A 411 19.07 -20.08 -39.06
C LEU A 411 19.16 -20.16 -40.61
N LEU A 412 18.92 -19.03 -41.29
CA LEU A 412 19.01 -18.94 -42.76
C LEU A 412 20.44 -19.15 -43.22
N ASP A 413 21.41 -18.55 -42.52
CA ASP A 413 22.84 -18.67 -42.87
C ASP A 413 23.33 -20.11 -42.72
N ARG A 414 22.90 -20.84 -41.67
CA ARG A 414 23.22 -22.28 -41.51
C ARG A 414 22.60 -23.13 -42.62
N ALA A 415 21.31 -22.93 -42.91
CA ALA A 415 20.67 -23.66 -44.01
C ALA A 415 21.31 -23.39 -45.38
N ALA A 416 21.81 -22.16 -45.63
CA ALA A 416 22.52 -21.82 -46.85
C ALA A 416 23.89 -22.49 -46.92
N ASN A 417 24.62 -22.62 -45.80
CA ASN A 417 25.92 -23.30 -45.77
C ASN A 417 25.77 -24.82 -45.96
N ASP A 418 24.75 -25.46 -45.31
CA ASP A 418 24.46 -26.90 -45.51
C ASP A 418 24.14 -27.22 -47.00
N LEU A 419 23.41 -26.32 -47.67
CA LEU A 419 23.12 -26.45 -49.12
C LEU A 419 24.34 -26.18 -50.03
N ALA A 420 25.34 -25.50 -49.54
CA ALA A 420 26.59 -25.23 -50.30
C ALA A 420 27.57 -26.41 -50.15
N GLU A 421 27.62 -27.08 -49.01
CA GLU A 421 28.43 -28.28 -48.76
C GLU A 421 27.90 -29.49 -49.53
N ASP A 422 26.58 -29.68 -49.63
CA ASP A 422 25.95 -30.74 -50.43
C ASP A 422 26.18 -30.61 -51.94
N LYS A 423 26.61 -29.46 -52.45
CA LYS A 423 26.92 -29.25 -53.86
C LYS A 423 28.39 -29.46 -54.22
N THR A 424 29.25 -29.75 -53.24
CA THR A 424 30.68 -29.93 -53.40
C THR A 424 31.12 -31.40 -53.28
N GLU A 425 30.18 -32.32 -52.94
CA GLU A 425 30.31 -33.75 -53.11
C GLU A 425 29.69 -34.22 -54.47
#